data_1b491ae354a0b8a880b89e8bb56179ac
#
_entry.id   1b491ae354a0b8a880b89e8bb56179ac
#
_cell.length_a   1.000
_cell.length_b   1.000
_cell.length_c   1.000
_cell.angle_alpha   90.00
_cell.angle_beta   90.00
_cell.angle_gamma   90.00
#
_symmetry.space_group_name_H-M   'P 1'
#
loop_
_entity.id
_entity.type
_entity.pdbx_description
1 polymer ?
#
loop_
_entity_poly.entity_id
_entity_poly.type
_entity_poly.pdbx_seq_one_letter_code
_entity_poly.pdbx_strand_id
1 'polypeptide(L)'
;MKKLHLKRLHLVWEIESIFAGGFAGKFHFIDAHTDEQLYNCSQIRSALFRKTYTAKNESVLPGELLLENNQTAADEVARAAHEHMGIVYDYYKNNFGRDSYDNRGSPLVSTVHFQRNYNNSFWSDYHKQLVFGDGDGFRWRPMAFALDIVAHELTHAVTAQTARFVYCQLLANEFASLPFKFLD
;
A
#
# COMPACT_ATOMS: atom_id res chain seq x y z
N MET A 1 -7.49 -41.97 5.64
CA MET A 1 -8.03 -41.59 4.32
C MET A 1 -8.60 -40.16 4.40
N LYS A 2 -7.96 -39.14 3.79
CA LYS A 2 -8.51 -37.79 3.72
C LYS A 2 -9.62 -37.76 2.67
N LYS A 3 -10.86 -37.47 3.05
CA LYS A 3 -11.97 -37.23 2.13
C LYS A 3 -11.68 -35.97 1.33
N LEU A 4 -11.51 -36.14 0.03
CA LEU A 4 -11.46 -35.05 -0.93
C LEU A 4 -12.85 -34.43 -1.00
N HIS A 5 -13.04 -33.22 -0.48
CA HIS A 5 -14.27 -32.45 -0.71
C HIS A 5 -14.18 -31.84 -2.11
N LEU A 6 -14.85 -32.45 -3.06
CA LEU A 6 -15.06 -31.83 -4.36
C LEU A 6 -15.89 -30.54 -4.13
N LYS A 7 -15.26 -29.38 -4.33
CA LYS A 7 -15.98 -28.11 -4.38
C LYS A 7 -16.87 -28.16 -5.62
N ARG A 8 -18.19 -28.05 -5.46
CA ARG A 8 -19.11 -27.85 -6.59
C ARG A 8 -18.78 -26.50 -7.23
N LEU A 9 -18.63 -26.51 -8.56
CA LEU A 9 -18.59 -25.29 -9.35
C LEU A 9 -20.03 -24.88 -9.62
N HIS A 10 -20.35 -23.60 -9.34
CA HIS A 10 -21.63 -23.01 -9.63
C HIS A 10 -21.45 -21.96 -10.71
N LEU A 11 -22.36 -21.96 -11.69
CA LEU A 11 -22.57 -20.82 -12.56
C LEU A 11 -23.36 -19.79 -11.75
N VAL A 12 -22.85 -18.56 -11.63
CA VAL A 12 -23.47 -17.54 -10.79
C VAL A 12 -23.75 -16.27 -11.58
N TRP A 13 -24.84 -15.60 -11.23
CA TRP A 13 -25.06 -14.19 -11.53
C TRP A 13 -24.35 -13.35 -10.47
N GLU A 14 -23.52 -12.42 -10.93
CA GLU A 14 -22.95 -11.38 -10.09
C GLU A 14 -23.82 -10.13 -10.21
N ILE A 15 -24.49 -9.77 -9.12
CA ILE A 15 -25.38 -8.63 -9.06
C ILE A 15 -24.81 -7.60 -8.10
N GLU A 16 -24.60 -6.39 -8.58
CA GLU A 16 -24.20 -5.26 -7.75
C GLU A 16 -25.42 -4.49 -7.26
N SER A 17 -25.61 -4.38 -5.95
CA SER A 17 -26.59 -3.48 -5.35
C SER A 17 -25.91 -2.21 -4.88
N ILE A 18 -26.40 -1.04 -5.32
CA ILE A 18 -25.90 0.28 -4.95
C ILE A 18 -26.94 0.94 -4.06
N PHE A 19 -26.55 1.43 -2.89
CA PHE A 19 -27.42 2.21 -2.03
C PHE A 19 -27.69 3.60 -2.61
N ALA A 20 -28.93 4.09 -2.47
CA ALA A 20 -29.29 5.47 -2.83
C ALA A 20 -28.40 6.45 -2.04
N GLY A 21 -27.49 7.15 -2.74
CA GLY A 21 -26.47 8.01 -2.14
C GLY A 21 -25.02 7.68 -2.54
N GLY A 22 -24.81 6.62 -3.31
CA GLY A 22 -23.50 6.32 -3.91
C GLY A 22 -22.46 5.73 -2.95
N PHE A 23 -22.86 5.35 -1.74
CA PHE A 23 -21.98 4.72 -0.76
C PHE A 23 -22.20 3.21 -0.72
N ALA A 24 -21.09 2.45 -0.80
CA ALA A 24 -20.94 1.02 -0.57
C ALA A 24 -22.10 0.13 -1.03
N GLY A 25 -22.00 -0.45 -2.21
CA GLY A 25 -22.85 -1.53 -2.70
C GLY A 25 -22.52 -2.88 -2.05
N LYS A 26 -23.32 -3.89 -2.40
CA LYS A 26 -23.00 -5.30 -2.12
C LYS A 26 -22.98 -6.04 -3.44
N PHE A 27 -22.00 -6.94 -3.58
CA PHE A 27 -22.07 -7.98 -4.58
C PHE A 27 -22.86 -9.16 -4.02
N HIS A 28 -23.79 -9.64 -4.81
CA HIS A 28 -24.56 -10.85 -4.57
C HIS A 28 -24.19 -11.86 -5.64
N PHE A 29 -23.82 -13.06 -5.22
CA PHE A 29 -23.56 -14.19 -6.09
C PHE A 29 -24.74 -15.14 -5.98
N ILE A 30 -25.53 -15.22 -7.04
CA ILE A 30 -26.78 -15.98 -7.11
C ILE A 30 -26.57 -17.16 -8.06
N ASP A 31 -26.92 -18.37 -7.64
CA ASP A 31 -26.85 -19.54 -8.50
C ASP A 31 -27.77 -19.35 -9.70
N ALA A 32 -27.20 -19.45 -10.91
CA ALA A 32 -27.93 -19.18 -12.15
C ALA A 32 -29.00 -20.24 -12.51
N HIS A 33 -29.06 -21.36 -11.78
CA HIS A 33 -30.02 -22.43 -12.00
C HIS A 33 -31.09 -22.47 -10.92
N THR A 34 -30.79 -22.07 -9.71
CA THR A 34 -31.69 -22.19 -8.56
C THR A 34 -32.18 -20.87 -8.01
N ASP A 35 -31.60 -19.73 -8.46
CA ASP A 35 -31.81 -18.38 -7.93
C ASP A 35 -31.48 -18.25 -6.45
N GLU A 36 -30.77 -19.22 -5.88
CA GLU A 36 -30.34 -19.18 -4.49
C GLU A 36 -29.13 -18.26 -4.33
N GLN A 37 -29.16 -17.36 -3.34
CA GLN A 37 -28.01 -16.55 -3.01
C GLN A 37 -26.96 -17.40 -2.29
N LEU A 38 -25.87 -17.70 -3.00
CA LEU A 38 -24.77 -18.51 -2.49
C LEU A 38 -23.83 -17.72 -1.58
N TYR A 39 -23.61 -16.45 -1.93
CA TYR A 39 -22.67 -15.57 -1.21
C TYR A 39 -23.05 -14.11 -1.42
N ASN A 40 -22.71 -13.27 -0.45
CA ASN A 40 -22.70 -11.83 -0.61
C ASN A 40 -21.45 -11.24 0.07
N CYS A 41 -20.90 -10.20 -0.52
CA CYS A 41 -19.85 -9.40 0.10
C CYS A 41 -20.19 -7.92 -0.03
N SER A 42 -19.95 -7.17 1.02
CA SER A 42 -20.07 -5.72 0.95
C SER A 42 -18.98 -5.18 0.02
N GLN A 43 -19.37 -4.38 -0.96
CA GLN A 43 -18.45 -3.39 -1.51
C GLN A 43 -18.24 -2.30 -0.45
N ILE A 44 -17.55 -2.63 0.60
CA ILE A 44 -16.83 -1.57 1.27
C ILE A 44 -15.75 -1.22 0.26
N ARG A 45 -15.96 -0.18 -0.56
CA ARG A 45 -14.83 0.59 -1.04
C ARG A 45 -14.16 1.01 0.27
N SER A 46 -13.14 0.30 0.68
CA SER A 46 -12.35 0.77 1.79
C SER A 46 -11.85 2.13 1.32
N ALA A 47 -12.45 3.17 1.92
CA ALA A 47 -11.93 4.50 1.70
C ALA A 47 -10.45 4.39 2.00
N LEU A 48 -9.61 4.84 1.09
CA LEU A 48 -8.16 4.78 1.26
C LEU A 48 -7.81 5.26 2.66
N PHE A 49 -7.43 4.34 3.53
CA PHE A 49 -7.05 4.65 4.89
C PHE A 49 -5.54 4.86 4.94
N ARG A 50 -5.13 6.09 5.24
CA ARG A 50 -3.71 6.48 5.27
C ARG A 50 -3.33 7.04 6.62
N LYS A 51 -2.13 6.71 7.08
CA LYS A 51 -1.49 7.30 8.26
C LYS A 51 -0.07 7.68 7.96
N THR A 52 0.31 8.88 8.37
CA THR A 52 1.70 9.36 8.26
C THR A 52 2.21 9.77 9.63
N TYR A 53 3.36 9.22 9.99
CA TYR A 53 4.03 9.40 11.26
C TYR A 53 5.35 10.13 11.06
N THR A 54 5.91 10.68 12.14
CA THR A 54 7.28 11.20 12.17
C THR A 54 8.15 10.40 13.14
N ALA A 55 9.34 10.05 12.72
CA ALA A 55 10.36 9.47 13.58
C ALA A 55 11.21 10.54 14.31
N LYS A 56 11.01 11.83 14.02
CA LYS A 56 11.75 12.96 14.63
C LYS A 56 13.27 12.80 14.54
N ASN A 57 13.76 12.29 13.41
CA ASN A 57 15.17 11.95 13.17
C ASN A 57 15.73 10.82 14.04
N GLU A 58 14.85 10.02 14.62
CA GLU A 58 15.21 8.81 15.37
C GLU A 58 14.96 7.55 14.55
N SER A 59 15.39 6.39 15.06
CA SER A 59 15.18 5.07 14.44
C SER A 59 13.90 4.38 14.93
N VAL A 60 12.88 5.15 15.31
CA VAL A 60 11.64 4.62 15.90
C VAL A 60 10.56 4.48 14.83
N LEU A 61 9.89 3.36 14.80
CA LEU A 61 8.76 3.08 13.89
C LEU A 61 7.54 2.62 14.69
N PRO A 62 6.33 3.15 14.37
CA PRO A 62 6.06 4.18 13.38
C PRO A 62 6.41 5.61 13.84
N GLY A 63 6.64 5.86 15.11
CA GLY A 63 6.86 7.20 15.70
C GLY A 63 5.57 7.90 16.12
N GLU A 64 5.52 9.23 16.01
CA GLU A 64 4.37 10.05 16.37
C GLU A 64 3.46 10.30 15.17
N LEU A 65 2.14 10.14 15.35
CA LEU A 65 1.15 10.37 14.30
C LEU A 65 1.07 11.86 13.94
N LEU A 66 1.20 12.17 12.65
CA LEU A 66 1.04 13.53 12.10
C LEU A 66 -0.25 13.69 11.29
N LEU A 67 -0.59 12.69 10.47
CA LEU A 67 -1.72 12.75 9.54
C LEU A 67 -2.48 11.43 9.51
N GLU A 68 -3.79 11.55 9.42
CA GLU A 68 -4.71 10.42 9.21
C GLU A 68 -5.77 10.78 8.17
N ASN A 69 -5.96 9.92 7.18
CA ASN A 69 -6.96 10.04 6.12
C ASN A 69 -6.90 11.37 5.34
N ASN A 70 -7.93 12.21 5.47
CA ASN A 70 -8.03 13.48 4.73
C ASN A 70 -7.47 14.67 5.53
N GLN A 71 -6.73 14.44 6.60
CA GLN A 71 -6.10 15.51 7.36
C GLN A 71 -4.95 16.15 6.57
N THR A 72 -4.60 17.37 6.94
CA THR A 72 -3.43 18.10 6.46
C THR A 72 -2.57 18.52 7.64
N ALA A 73 -1.26 18.63 7.43
CA ALA A 73 -0.29 19.10 8.41
C ALA A 73 0.54 20.25 7.85
N ALA A 74 1.12 21.03 8.76
CA ALA A 74 2.11 22.06 8.39
C ALA A 74 3.41 21.45 7.87
N ASP A 75 3.73 20.22 8.29
CA ASP A 75 4.88 19.48 7.83
C ASP A 75 4.75 19.09 6.34
N GLU A 76 5.59 19.71 5.50
CA GLU A 76 5.55 19.49 4.05
C GLU A 76 6.00 18.11 3.63
N VAL A 77 6.94 17.51 4.35
CA VAL A 77 7.45 16.16 4.06
C VAL A 77 6.38 15.11 4.37
N ALA A 78 5.72 15.27 5.53
CA ALA A 78 4.61 14.39 5.91
C ALA A 78 3.44 14.52 4.95
N ARG A 79 3.10 15.74 4.54
CA ARG A 79 2.04 16.01 3.56
C ARG A 79 2.36 15.36 2.22
N ALA A 80 3.58 15.54 1.70
CA ALA A 80 4.00 14.93 0.44
C ALA A 80 3.93 13.39 0.49
N ALA A 81 4.46 12.75 1.54
CA ALA A 81 4.36 11.31 1.72
C ALA A 81 2.89 10.84 1.70
N HIS A 82 2.04 11.56 2.42
CA HIS A 82 0.63 11.24 2.56
C HIS A 82 -0.14 11.36 1.24
N GLU A 83 0.09 12.42 0.49
CA GLU A 83 -0.53 12.68 -0.82
C GLU A 83 -0.03 11.69 -1.87
N HIS A 84 1.29 11.47 -1.96
CA HIS A 84 1.89 10.56 -2.93
C HIS A 84 1.45 9.11 -2.73
N MET A 85 1.30 8.64 -1.48
CA MET A 85 0.70 7.33 -1.22
C MET A 85 -0.71 7.21 -1.80
N GLY A 86 -1.49 8.29 -1.74
CA GLY A 86 -2.83 8.33 -2.33
C GLY A 86 -2.79 8.22 -3.86
N ILE A 87 -1.90 8.98 -4.51
CA ILE A 87 -1.73 8.95 -5.96
C ILE A 87 -1.33 7.55 -6.45
N VAL A 88 -0.39 6.90 -5.75
CA VAL A 88 0.05 5.55 -6.11
C VAL A 88 -1.04 4.51 -5.86
N TYR A 89 -1.80 4.64 -4.76
CA TYR A 89 -2.97 3.80 -4.52
C TYR A 89 -3.99 3.91 -5.65
N ASP A 90 -4.34 5.13 -6.04
CA ASP A 90 -5.31 5.39 -7.11
C ASP A 90 -4.83 4.82 -8.45
N TYR A 91 -3.52 4.89 -8.73
CA TYR A 91 -2.93 4.26 -9.90
C TYR A 91 -3.16 2.75 -9.91
N TYR A 92 -2.86 2.05 -8.82
CA TYR A 92 -3.07 0.61 -8.71
C TYR A 92 -4.56 0.24 -8.74
N LYS A 93 -5.40 1.05 -8.10
CA LYS A 93 -6.84 0.84 -8.06
C LYS A 93 -7.48 0.99 -9.43
N ASN A 94 -7.15 2.07 -10.14
CA ASN A 94 -7.80 2.42 -11.41
C ASN A 94 -7.29 1.57 -12.59
N ASN A 95 -6.00 1.20 -12.59
CA ASN A 95 -5.43 0.44 -13.70
C ASN A 95 -5.49 -1.08 -13.52
N PHE A 96 -5.49 -1.57 -12.28
CA PHE A 96 -5.42 -3.00 -11.99
C PHE A 96 -6.54 -3.50 -11.06
N GLY A 97 -7.47 -2.64 -10.66
CA GLY A 97 -8.53 -2.98 -9.72
C GLY A 97 -8.03 -3.33 -8.31
N ARG A 98 -6.73 -3.03 -8.04
CA ARG A 98 -6.07 -3.46 -6.82
C ARG A 98 -6.42 -2.57 -5.63
N ASP A 99 -6.84 -3.16 -4.52
CA ASP A 99 -7.20 -2.47 -3.30
C ASP A 99 -6.07 -2.54 -2.27
N SER A 100 -5.27 -1.47 -2.22
CA SER A 100 -4.06 -1.37 -1.40
C SER A 100 -2.95 -2.38 -1.81
N TYR A 101 -1.83 -2.39 -1.06
CA TYR A 101 -0.68 -3.24 -1.36
C TYR A 101 -0.98 -4.75 -1.24
N ASP A 102 -1.95 -5.13 -0.42
CA ASP A 102 -2.32 -6.53 -0.17
C ASP A 102 -3.57 -6.99 -0.95
N ASN A 103 -4.18 -6.08 -1.73
CA ASN A 103 -5.46 -6.28 -2.42
C ASN A 103 -6.64 -6.60 -1.49
N ARG A 104 -6.61 -6.09 -0.25
CA ARG A 104 -7.63 -6.29 0.80
C ARG A 104 -8.02 -5.00 1.50
N GLY A 105 -7.51 -3.85 1.02
CA GLY A 105 -7.79 -2.54 1.60
C GLY A 105 -7.05 -2.25 2.90
N SER A 106 -5.91 -2.90 3.17
CA SER A 106 -5.11 -2.57 4.34
C SER A 106 -4.65 -1.12 4.33
N PRO A 107 -4.56 -0.46 5.50
CA PRO A 107 -4.10 0.91 5.61
C PRO A 107 -2.72 1.12 4.97
N LEU A 108 -2.53 2.24 4.28
CA LEU A 108 -1.21 2.70 3.87
C LEU A 108 -0.58 3.52 5.00
N VAL A 109 0.52 3.03 5.52
CA VAL A 109 1.24 3.67 6.61
C VAL A 109 2.60 4.15 6.14
N SER A 110 2.98 5.36 6.51
CA SER A 110 4.32 5.89 6.26
C SER A 110 4.91 6.54 7.51
N THR A 111 6.24 6.56 7.58
CA THR A 111 7.02 7.33 8.55
C THR A 111 8.01 8.19 7.81
N VAL A 112 8.00 9.48 8.09
CA VAL A 112 8.97 10.47 7.59
C VAL A 112 9.97 10.85 8.66
N HIS A 113 11.01 11.59 8.27
CA HIS A 113 12.09 12.03 9.19
C HIS A 113 12.75 10.85 9.91
N PHE A 114 12.99 9.78 9.17
CA PHE A 114 13.65 8.60 9.72
C PHE A 114 15.16 8.81 9.74
N GLN A 115 15.74 8.80 10.91
CA GLN A 115 17.15 9.04 11.18
C GLN A 115 17.68 10.40 10.63
N ARG A 116 18.79 10.88 11.20
CA ARG A 116 19.47 12.07 10.67
C ARG A 116 20.27 11.74 9.42
N ASN A 117 20.18 12.62 8.41
CA ASN A 117 20.94 12.50 7.16
C ASN A 117 20.76 11.12 6.47
N TYR A 118 19.58 10.53 6.60
CA TYR A 118 19.30 9.23 6.00
C TYR A 118 18.93 9.42 4.54
N ASN A 119 19.85 9.03 3.65
CA ASN A 119 19.74 9.20 2.19
C ASN A 119 19.06 8.01 1.53
N ASN A 120 18.00 7.46 2.14
CA ASN A 120 17.30 6.31 1.59
C ASN A 120 15.82 6.30 2.00
N SER A 121 15.07 5.40 1.38
CA SER A 121 13.71 5.00 1.73
C SER A 121 13.60 3.48 1.66
N PHE A 122 12.58 2.90 2.28
CA PHE A 122 12.32 1.47 2.17
C PHE A 122 10.89 1.12 2.59
N TRP A 123 10.39 0.00 2.04
CA TRP A 123 9.25 -0.71 2.58
C TRP A 123 9.69 -1.61 3.74
N SER A 124 9.08 -1.46 4.91
CA SER A 124 9.27 -2.37 6.04
C SER A 124 8.21 -3.46 6.03
N ASP A 125 8.58 -4.67 5.61
CA ASP A 125 7.62 -5.79 5.60
C ASP A 125 7.22 -6.23 7.02
N TYR A 126 8.09 -6.03 8.00
CA TYR A 126 7.80 -6.32 9.40
C TYR A 126 6.78 -5.35 10.00
N HIS A 127 6.96 -4.03 9.77
CA HIS A 127 6.05 -2.99 10.28
C HIS A 127 4.89 -2.67 9.33
N LYS A 128 4.89 -3.23 8.10
CA LYS A 128 3.90 -2.97 7.04
C LYS A 128 3.73 -1.48 6.76
N GLN A 129 4.86 -0.79 6.56
CA GLN A 129 4.87 0.64 6.30
C GLN A 129 6.04 1.08 5.42
N LEU A 130 5.86 2.24 4.78
CA LEU A 130 6.87 2.98 4.06
C LEU A 130 7.69 3.82 5.03
N VAL A 131 9.00 3.91 4.81
CA VAL A 131 9.90 4.69 5.65
C VAL A 131 10.75 5.60 4.78
N PHE A 132 10.80 6.89 5.11
CA PHE A 132 11.48 7.91 4.32
C PHE A 132 12.46 8.71 5.18
N GLY A 133 13.71 8.79 4.72
CA GLY A 133 14.70 9.71 5.24
C GLY A 133 14.60 11.08 4.57
N ASP A 134 15.18 12.09 5.24
CA ASP A 134 15.18 13.48 4.78
C ASP A 134 16.32 13.81 3.81
N GLY A 135 17.21 12.85 3.58
CA GLY A 135 18.42 13.14 2.85
C GLY A 135 19.45 13.91 3.73
N ASP A 136 20.53 14.34 3.10
CA ASP A 136 21.60 15.10 3.76
C ASP A 136 21.42 16.63 3.63
N GLY A 137 20.36 17.05 2.95
CA GLY A 137 20.07 18.45 2.68
C GLY A 137 21.01 19.13 1.69
N PHE A 138 21.99 18.40 1.14
CA PHE A 138 22.96 18.92 0.18
C PHE A 138 22.82 18.25 -1.20
N ARG A 139 22.96 16.92 -1.26
CA ARG A 139 22.79 16.11 -2.47
C ARG A 139 21.39 15.52 -2.57
N TRP A 140 20.82 15.21 -1.43
CA TRP A 140 19.54 14.52 -1.32
C TRP A 140 18.54 15.38 -0.55
N ARG A 141 17.36 15.52 -1.12
CA ARG A 141 16.20 16.11 -0.46
C ARG A 141 15.39 15.02 0.23
N PRO A 142 14.40 15.35 1.06
CA PRO A 142 13.51 14.36 1.63
C PRO A 142 12.94 13.43 0.56
N MET A 143 13.10 12.12 0.76
CA MET A 143 12.74 11.09 -0.22
C MET A 143 11.24 11.11 -0.53
N ALA A 144 10.42 11.49 0.43
CA ALA A 144 8.97 11.57 0.28
C ALA A 144 8.51 12.65 -0.73
N PHE A 145 9.36 13.60 -1.11
CA PHE A 145 9.02 14.59 -2.15
C PHE A 145 9.00 14.02 -3.56
N ALA A 146 9.62 12.88 -3.78
CA ALA A 146 9.72 12.23 -5.06
C ALA A 146 8.63 11.17 -5.21
N LEU A 147 7.63 11.40 -6.07
CA LEU A 147 6.53 10.48 -6.31
C LEU A 147 7.00 9.10 -6.79
N ASP A 148 8.03 9.06 -7.61
CA ASP A 148 8.65 7.85 -8.14
C ASP A 148 9.28 7.00 -7.03
N ILE A 149 9.92 7.63 -6.04
CA ILE A 149 10.44 6.93 -4.85
C ILE A 149 9.29 6.33 -4.04
N VAL A 150 8.23 7.11 -3.77
CA VAL A 150 7.07 6.60 -3.03
C VAL A 150 6.39 5.45 -3.80
N ALA A 151 6.29 5.56 -5.13
CA ALA A 151 5.77 4.51 -5.99
C ALA A 151 6.64 3.25 -5.97
N HIS A 152 7.98 3.42 -5.98
CA HIS A 152 8.94 2.32 -5.88
C HIS A 152 8.76 1.54 -4.58
N GLU A 153 8.73 2.22 -3.44
CA GLU A 153 8.59 1.58 -2.14
C GLU A 153 7.21 0.91 -1.97
N LEU A 154 6.14 1.54 -2.45
CA LEU A 154 4.82 0.91 -2.41
C LEU A 154 4.73 -0.31 -3.35
N THR A 155 5.49 -0.30 -4.47
CA THR A 155 5.60 -1.47 -5.33
C THR A 155 6.32 -2.63 -4.63
N HIS A 156 7.32 -2.36 -3.79
CA HIS A 156 7.90 -3.41 -2.93
C HIS A 156 6.84 -4.02 -2.01
N ALA A 157 5.94 -3.22 -1.43
CA ALA A 157 4.83 -3.73 -0.64
C ALA A 157 3.91 -4.65 -1.46
N VAL A 158 3.57 -4.24 -2.69
CA VAL A 158 2.74 -5.03 -3.61
C VAL A 158 3.43 -6.35 -3.98
N THR A 159 4.71 -6.32 -4.33
CA THR A 159 5.46 -7.52 -4.74
C THR A 159 5.67 -8.50 -3.58
N ALA A 160 5.88 -8.01 -2.37
CA ALA A 160 5.96 -8.84 -1.16
C ALA A 160 4.67 -9.63 -0.93
N GLN A 161 3.50 -9.07 -1.26
CA GLN A 161 2.21 -9.74 -1.09
C GLN A 161 1.79 -10.62 -2.28
N THR A 162 2.36 -10.38 -3.47
CA THR A 162 1.99 -11.14 -4.69
C THR A 162 3.00 -12.23 -5.02
N ALA A 163 4.25 -11.86 -5.22
CA ALA A 163 5.31 -12.77 -5.66
C ALA A 163 6.04 -13.47 -4.52
N ARG A 164 5.82 -13.03 -3.26
CA ARG A 164 6.48 -13.54 -2.04
C ARG A 164 8.00 -13.61 -2.18
N PHE A 165 8.59 -12.61 -2.87
CA PHE A 165 10.04 -12.49 -2.89
C PHE A 165 10.54 -12.25 -1.47
N VAL A 166 11.21 -13.25 -0.92
CA VAL A 166 11.99 -13.08 0.31
C VAL A 166 13.25 -12.32 -0.09
N TYR A 167 13.27 -11.02 0.12
CA TYR A 167 14.51 -10.26 0.05
C TYR A 167 15.39 -10.72 1.23
N CYS A 168 16.36 -11.58 0.92
CA CYS A 168 17.36 -11.95 1.90
C CYS A 168 18.23 -10.71 2.15
N GLN A 169 18.18 -10.17 3.35
CA GLN A 169 18.91 -8.97 3.76
C GLN A 169 20.45 -9.06 3.53
N LEU A 170 20.96 -10.25 3.27
CA LEU A 170 22.36 -10.50 2.92
C LEU A 170 22.77 -9.88 1.56
N LEU A 171 21.85 -9.63 0.64
CA LEU A 171 22.17 -9.00 -0.65
C LEU A 171 22.08 -7.47 -0.61
N ALA A 172 21.38 -6.87 0.35
CA ALA A 172 21.23 -5.40 0.44
C ALA A 172 22.60 -4.70 0.66
N ASN A 173 23.54 -5.34 1.32
CA ASN A 173 24.87 -4.78 1.53
C ASN A 173 25.81 -4.89 0.31
N GLU A 174 25.56 -5.80 -0.61
CA GLU A 174 26.36 -5.95 -1.84
C GLU A 174 25.81 -5.06 -2.98
N PHE A 175 24.49 -4.82 -3.05
CA PHE A 175 23.89 -3.98 -4.09
C PHE A 175 23.98 -2.47 -3.79
N ALA A 176 24.22 -2.06 -2.57
CA ALA A 176 24.44 -0.65 -2.22
C ALA A 176 25.72 -0.05 -2.84
N SER A 177 26.57 -0.86 -3.43
CA SER A 177 27.81 -0.44 -4.08
C SER A 177 27.76 -0.41 -5.61
N LEU A 178 26.65 -0.81 -6.24
CA LEU A 178 26.53 -0.77 -7.70
C LEU A 178 25.96 0.57 -8.16
N PRO A 179 26.65 1.31 -9.03
CA PRO A 179 26.10 2.53 -9.61
C PRO A 179 24.94 2.17 -10.53
N PHE A 180 23.74 2.69 -10.23
CA PHE A 180 22.60 2.64 -11.14
C PHE A 180 23.00 3.33 -12.46
N LYS A 181 23.18 2.56 -13.52
CA LYS A 181 23.19 3.09 -14.88
C LYS A 181 21.76 3.05 -15.38
N PHE A 182 21.18 4.22 -15.57
CA PHE A 182 20.02 4.35 -16.43
C PHE A 182 20.45 3.93 -17.84
N LEU A 183 19.73 2.99 -18.41
CA LEU A 183 19.82 2.74 -19.85
C LEU A 183 18.97 3.82 -20.54
N ASP A 184 19.63 4.60 -21.37
CA ASP A 184 19.02 5.55 -22.31
C ASP A 184 18.09 4.84 -23.31
#